data_53ac82d3b14b0e1bbe8267371d0b49a9
#
_entry.id   53ac82d3b14b0e1bbe8267371d0b49a9
#
_cell.length_a   1.000
_cell.length_b   1.000
_cell.length_c   1.000
_cell.angle_alpha   90.00
_cell.angle_beta   90.00
_cell.angle_gamma   90.00
#
_symmetry.space_group_name_H-M   'P 1'
#
loop_
_entity.id
_entity.type
_entity.pdbx_description
1 polymer ?
#
loop_
_entity_poly.entity_id
_entity_poly.type
_entity_poly.pdbx_seq_one_letter_code
_entity_poly.pdbx_strand_id
1 'polypeptide(L)'
;MSNLIFIFKAYNPNKRTTYFQHKGYTDYIANSKYVLKNPNTTHGLFGVVKGFPNIQNEENIEPIINYIDELAKNKVPIYRGYISLREYDAERLGYYNQDKWKNLLENRLPSIAKKMNIKLEDIQYLGAVHIEEGHPHFQFFVWSKKQKINYFVKYKEINKLRNEFTNDVFREDLLPIYQEKDLAKKNITSENYILNELKKVTSNEKLIQLLNYEKNYNQSRKIRALLKDSEVKNIVDLLIDLKKDLKQTTGSIKYQYLMKYPDIINKLNNISNTIIDSSVQCKIEIEKYIKAKQKLEEFKYSNKEKLEQAMAKAKEEAQEEVIKLIGNQILDIERKWLNTSEPYTYIKYNNDSRDLTDRILTALYFLAENQNRLNRNYELNYKKQLSKQAKKELARSKRNASSFEWEDEI
;
A
#
# COMPACT_ATOMS: atom_id res chain seq x y z
N MET A 1 -0.24 -20.35 -8.88
CA MET A 1 0.35 -19.49 -9.94
C MET A 1 0.02 -18.06 -9.62
N SER A 2 0.88 -17.10 -9.96
CA SER A 2 0.62 -15.65 -9.80
C SER A 2 -0.69 -15.30 -10.49
N ASN A 3 -1.51 -14.46 -9.87
CA ASN A 3 -2.76 -14.04 -10.50
C ASN A 3 -2.49 -13.32 -11.83
N LEU A 4 -1.30 -12.69 -11.96
CA LEU A 4 -0.81 -12.12 -13.20
C LEU A 4 0.67 -12.47 -13.41
N ILE A 5 1.01 -13.03 -14.56
CA ILE A 5 2.38 -13.21 -15.03
C ILE A 5 2.71 -12.02 -15.93
N PHE A 6 3.81 -11.35 -15.66
CA PHE A 6 4.32 -10.25 -16.48
C PHE A 6 5.79 -10.48 -16.81
N ILE A 7 6.10 -10.52 -18.09
CA ILE A 7 7.46 -10.61 -18.62
C ILE A 7 7.65 -9.41 -19.56
N PHE A 8 8.75 -8.68 -19.38
CA PHE A 8 9.10 -7.58 -20.25
C PHE A 8 10.61 -7.61 -20.49
N LYS A 9 11.00 -7.91 -21.73
CA LYS A 9 12.39 -8.15 -22.10
C LYS A 9 12.77 -7.40 -23.36
N ALA A 10 13.97 -6.80 -23.36
CA ALA A 10 14.61 -6.33 -24.57
C ALA A 10 15.58 -7.39 -25.09
N TYR A 11 15.71 -7.46 -26.39
CA TYR A 11 16.69 -8.29 -27.08
C TYR A 11 17.83 -7.40 -27.58
N ASN A 12 19.07 -7.88 -27.45
CA ASN A 12 20.23 -7.12 -27.89
C ASN A 12 20.16 -6.86 -29.41
N PRO A 13 19.99 -5.60 -29.86
CA PRO A 13 19.78 -5.29 -31.27
C PRO A 13 21.06 -5.52 -32.12
N ASN A 14 22.21 -5.76 -31.52
CA ASN A 14 23.47 -6.02 -32.23
C ASN A 14 23.69 -7.51 -32.53
N LYS A 15 22.85 -8.40 -31.99
CA LYS A 15 22.95 -9.85 -32.27
C LYS A 15 22.16 -10.20 -33.52
N ARG A 16 22.84 -10.85 -34.51
CA ARG A 16 22.20 -11.31 -35.77
C ARG A 16 21.00 -12.22 -35.52
N THR A 17 21.06 -13.10 -34.53
CA THR A 17 19.96 -14.00 -34.14
C THR A 17 18.68 -13.25 -33.73
N THR A 18 18.80 -12.02 -33.26
CA THR A 18 17.64 -11.19 -32.83
C THR A 18 16.70 -10.87 -33.99
N TYR A 19 17.21 -10.71 -35.21
CA TYR A 19 16.40 -10.39 -36.40
C TYR A 19 15.43 -11.51 -36.74
N PHE A 20 15.96 -12.72 -36.86
CA PHE A 20 15.15 -13.91 -37.14
C PHE A 20 14.15 -14.19 -36.01
N GLN A 21 14.56 -13.94 -34.76
CA GLN A 21 13.67 -14.10 -33.61
C GLN A 21 12.50 -13.12 -33.62
N HIS A 22 12.69 -11.88 -34.08
CA HIS A 22 11.59 -10.91 -34.14
C HIS A 22 10.63 -11.21 -35.27
N LYS A 23 11.14 -11.51 -36.48
CA LYS A 23 10.30 -11.90 -37.64
C LYS A 23 9.45 -13.14 -37.32
N GLY A 24 10.08 -14.23 -36.90
CA GLY A 24 9.38 -15.49 -36.60
C GLY A 24 8.40 -15.35 -35.42
N TYR A 25 8.73 -14.51 -34.43
CA TYR A 25 7.84 -14.29 -33.32
C TYR A 25 6.61 -13.40 -33.71
N THR A 26 6.77 -12.46 -34.63
CA THR A 26 5.65 -11.68 -35.18
C THR A 26 4.66 -12.57 -35.91
N ASP A 27 5.16 -13.44 -36.77
CA ASP A 27 4.33 -14.43 -37.46
C ASP A 27 3.62 -15.38 -36.49
N TYR A 28 4.35 -15.87 -35.48
CA TYR A 28 3.78 -16.76 -34.46
C TYR A 28 2.62 -16.10 -33.71
N ILE A 29 2.81 -14.88 -33.20
CA ILE A 29 1.75 -14.21 -32.43
C ILE A 29 0.54 -13.84 -33.28
N ALA A 30 0.75 -13.63 -34.60
CA ALA A 30 -0.31 -13.29 -35.53
C ALA A 30 -1.18 -14.51 -35.93
N ASN A 31 -0.55 -15.66 -36.09
CA ASN A 31 -1.15 -16.81 -36.80
C ASN A 31 -1.25 -18.08 -35.93
N SER A 32 -0.83 -18.03 -34.64
CA SER A 32 -0.94 -19.17 -33.73
C SER A 32 -2.38 -19.72 -33.70
N LYS A 33 -2.53 -21.03 -33.54
CA LYS A 33 -3.84 -21.70 -33.44
C LYS A 33 -4.71 -21.18 -32.28
N TYR A 34 -4.09 -20.58 -31.25
CA TYR A 34 -4.76 -20.05 -30.08
C TYR A 34 -5.04 -18.53 -30.17
N VAL A 35 -4.61 -17.86 -31.26
CA VAL A 35 -4.80 -16.44 -31.40
C VAL A 35 -6.27 -16.07 -31.51
N LEU A 36 -6.70 -15.07 -30.74
CA LEU A 36 -8.00 -14.44 -30.90
C LEU A 36 -7.98 -13.61 -32.17
N LYS A 37 -8.58 -14.13 -33.24
CA LYS A 37 -8.59 -13.52 -34.56
C LYS A 37 -9.43 -12.24 -34.56
N ASN A 38 -9.01 -11.26 -35.35
CA ASN A 38 -9.82 -10.07 -35.60
C ASN A 38 -11.04 -10.44 -36.47
N PRO A 39 -12.14 -9.72 -36.36
CA PRO A 39 -13.27 -9.89 -37.25
C PRO A 39 -12.83 -9.77 -38.72
N ASN A 40 -13.29 -10.69 -39.58
CA ASN A 40 -13.05 -10.69 -41.00
C ASN A 40 -11.57 -10.84 -41.46
N THR A 41 -10.67 -11.28 -40.56
CA THR A 41 -9.27 -11.56 -40.89
C THR A 41 -8.84 -12.95 -40.41
N THR A 42 -7.68 -13.42 -40.90
CA THR A 42 -7.10 -14.71 -40.50
C THR A 42 -6.12 -14.59 -39.34
N HIS A 43 -5.78 -13.37 -38.91
CA HIS A 43 -4.80 -13.06 -37.85
C HIS A 43 -5.39 -12.33 -36.66
N GLY A 44 -4.64 -12.24 -35.56
CA GLY A 44 -5.05 -11.57 -34.33
C GLY A 44 -4.25 -10.29 -33.98
N LEU A 45 -3.50 -9.72 -34.94
CA LEU A 45 -2.68 -8.53 -34.67
C LEU A 45 -3.52 -7.27 -34.48
N PHE A 46 -3.12 -6.45 -33.50
CA PHE A 46 -3.61 -5.11 -33.30
C PHE A 46 -2.50 -4.21 -32.72
N GLY A 47 -2.64 -2.90 -32.85
CA GLY A 47 -1.65 -1.98 -32.32
C GLY A 47 -1.62 -0.63 -33.01
N VAL A 48 -0.59 0.13 -32.67
CA VAL A 48 -0.29 1.44 -33.27
C VAL A 48 1.09 1.36 -33.92
N VAL A 49 1.11 1.22 -35.22
CA VAL A 49 2.32 1.11 -36.05
C VAL A 49 2.29 2.17 -37.15
N LYS A 50 3.34 2.97 -37.23
CA LYS A 50 3.43 4.01 -38.24
C LYS A 50 3.45 3.42 -39.65
N GLY A 51 2.55 3.89 -40.50
CA GLY A 51 2.36 3.37 -41.87
C GLY A 51 1.29 2.27 -41.97
N PHE A 52 0.72 1.82 -40.86
CA PHE A 52 -0.34 0.80 -40.82
C PHE A 52 -1.49 1.27 -39.92
N PRO A 53 -2.39 2.12 -40.43
CA PRO A 53 -3.42 2.76 -39.60
C PRO A 53 -4.51 1.81 -39.08
N ASN A 54 -4.76 0.71 -39.78
CA ASN A 54 -5.85 -0.23 -39.49
C ASN A 54 -5.39 -1.69 -39.44
N ILE A 55 -4.37 -2.01 -38.66
CA ILE A 55 -3.78 -3.35 -38.57
C ILE A 55 -4.83 -4.45 -38.37
N GLN A 56 -5.86 -4.17 -37.60
CA GLN A 56 -6.92 -5.16 -37.28
C GLN A 56 -7.75 -5.57 -38.51
N ASN A 57 -7.78 -4.74 -39.57
CA ASN A 57 -8.56 -4.97 -40.79
C ASN A 57 -7.68 -5.38 -42.00
N GLU A 58 -6.36 -5.46 -41.81
CA GLU A 58 -5.46 -5.87 -42.87
C GLU A 58 -5.58 -7.37 -43.15
N GLU A 59 -5.90 -7.77 -44.38
CA GLU A 59 -5.95 -9.18 -44.74
C GLU A 59 -4.54 -9.77 -44.87
N ASN A 60 -3.58 -8.99 -45.39
CA ASN A 60 -2.19 -9.40 -45.59
C ASN A 60 -1.28 -8.72 -44.55
N ILE A 61 -0.72 -9.50 -43.63
CA ILE A 61 0.18 -9.05 -42.57
C ILE A 61 1.67 -9.12 -42.94
N GLU A 62 2.03 -9.68 -44.10
CA GLU A 62 3.43 -9.73 -44.55
C GLU A 62 4.14 -8.36 -44.53
N PRO A 63 3.52 -7.26 -44.96
CA PRO A 63 4.14 -5.93 -44.87
C PRO A 63 4.49 -5.56 -43.44
N ILE A 64 3.64 -5.91 -42.44
CA ILE A 64 3.88 -5.65 -41.02
C ILE A 64 5.02 -6.50 -40.48
N ILE A 65 5.04 -7.79 -40.84
CA ILE A 65 6.12 -8.72 -40.47
C ILE A 65 7.46 -8.24 -41.01
N ASN A 66 7.48 -7.82 -42.31
CA ASN A 66 8.67 -7.28 -42.94
C ASN A 66 9.11 -5.95 -42.33
N TYR A 67 8.19 -5.10 -41.92
CA TYR A 67 8.50 -3.87 -41.19
C TYR A 67 9.19 -4.15 -39.85
N ILE A 68 8.71 -5.12 -39.07
CA ILE A 68 9.36 -5.53 -37.80
C ILE A 68 10.75 -6.12 -38.05
N ASP A 69 10.92 -6.90 -39.14
CA ASP A 69 12.22 -7.43 -39.55
C ASP A 69 13.20 -6.31 -39.96
N GLU A 70 12.74 -5.31 -40.67
CA GLU A 70 13.54 -4.10 -41.03
C GLU A 70 13.95 -3.32 -39.79
N LEU A 71 13.05 -3.11 -38.81
CA LEU A 71 13.40 -2.47 -37.56
C LEU A 71 14.53 -3.22 -36.84
N ALA A 72 14.44 -4.55 -36.80
CA ALA A 72 15.44 -5.39 -36.18
C ALA A 72 16.79 -5.33 -36.94
N LYS A 73 16.78 -5.39 -38.28
CA LYS A 73 17.97 -5.24 -39.13
C LYS A 73 18.64 -3.88 -38.96
N ASN A 74 17.84 -2.83 -38.77
CA ASN A 74 18.31 -1.47 -38.51
C ASN A 74 18.69 -1.24 -37.03
N LYS A 75 18.79 -2.33 -36.24
CA LYS A 75 19.22 -2.33 -34.83
C LYS A 75 18.34 -1.45 -33.94
N VAL A 76 17.06 -1.28 -34.26
CA VAL A 76 16.10 -0.64 -33.40
C VAL A 76 15.79 -1.55 -32.22
N PRO A 77 15.95 -1.09 -30.96
CA PRO A 77 15.60 -1.89 -29.80
C PRO A 77 14.10 -2.15 -29.73
N ILE A 78 13.71 -3.41 -29.71
CA ILE A 78 12.33 -3.86 -29.60
C ILE A 78 12.17 -4.61 -28.29
N TYR A 79 11.21 -4.16 -27.46
CA TYR A 79 10.84 -4.86 -26.24
C TYR A 79 9.70 -5.83 -26.53
N ARG A 80 9.78 -7.02 -25.97
CA ARG A 80 8.69 -8.00 -25.97
C ARG A 80 8.06 -8.04 -24.60
N GLY A 81 6.75 -7.91 -24.58
CA GLY A 81 5.92 -8.05 -23.40
C GLY A 81 5.06 -9.31 -23.47
N TYR A 82 4.83 -9.90 -22.32
CA TYR A 82 3.93 -11.02 -22.12
C TYR A 82 3.16 -10.79 -20.84
N ILE A 83 1.82 -10.83 -20.93
CA ILE A 83 0.92 -10.73 -19.77
C ILE A 83 -0.01 -11.92 -19.84
N SER A 84 -0.09 -12.70 -18.77
CA SER A 84 -1.01 -13.84 -18.68
C SER A 84 -1.80 -13.78 -17.38
N LEU A 85 -3.05 -14.18 -17.44
CA LEU A 85 -3.95 -14.36 -16.31
C LEU A 85 -4.29 -15.84 -16.14
N ARG A 86 -4.76 -16.20 -14.96
CA ARG A 86 -5.43 -17.50 -14.78
C ARG A 86 -6.76 -17.47 -15.52
N GLU A 87 -7.18 -18.60 -16.01
CA GLU A 87 -8.45 -18.77 -16.73
C GLU A 87 -9.63 -18.15 -15.95
N TYR A 88 -9.81 -18.56 -14.70
CA TYR A 88 -10.84 -18.02 -13.81
C TYR A 88 -10.84 -16.48 -13.71
N ASP A 89 -9.64 -15.88 -13.54
CA ASP A 89 -9.54 -14.43 -13.43
C ASP A 89 -9.80 -13.74 -14.78
N ALA A 90 -9.33 -14.34 -15.88
CA ALA A 90 -9.56 -13.81 -17.21
C ALA A 90 -11.04 -13.83 -17.59
N GLU A 91 -11.75 -14.91 -17.27
CA GLU A 91 -13.19 -15.04 -17.46
C GLU A 91 -13.96 -14.00 -16.65
N ARG A 92 -13.79 -14.01 -15.34
CA ARG A 92 -14.47 -13.10 -14.41
C ARG A 92 -14.24 -11.63 -14.73
N LEU A 93 -13.04 -11.27 -15.18
CA LEU A 93 -12.65 -9.89 -15.48
C LEU A 93 -12.83 -9.52 -16.96
N GLY A 94 -13.34 -10.43 -17.80
CA GLY A 94 -13.65 -10.19 -19.22
C GLY A 94 -12.42 -10.09 -20.13
N TYR A 95 -11.32 -10.77 -19.79
CA TYR A 95 -10.08 -10.77 -20.59
C TYR A 95 -10.07 -11.82 -21.73
N TYR A 96 -11.21 -12.39 -22.09
CA TYR A 96 -11.41 -13.09 -23.36
C TYR A 96 -11.73 -12.13 -24.52
N ASN A 97 -11.69 -10.82 -24.25
CA ASN A 97 -11.93 -9.75 -25.21
C ASN A 97 -10.62 -9.01 -25.52
N GLN A 98 -10.32 -8.82 -26.80
CA GLN A 98 -9.12 -8.14 -27.27
C GLN A 98 -9.02 -6.67 -26.79
N ASP A 99 -10.14 -5.94 -26.79
CA ASP A 99 -10.16 -4.54 -26.37
C ASP A 99 -9.78 -4.35 -24.90
N LYS A 100 -10.08 -5.33 -24.04
CA LYS A 100 -9.62 -5.30 -22.65
C LYS A 100 -8.10 -5.29 -22.53
N TRP A 101 -7.41 -6.15 -23.30
CA TRP A 101 -5.95 -6.20 -23.33
C TRP A 101 -5.34 -4.98 -23.99
N LYS A 102 -5.96 -4.48 -25.08
CA LYS A 102 -5.57 -3.25 -25.74
C LYS A 102 -5.62 -2.08 -24.78
N ASN A 103 -6.76 -1.86 -24.14
CA ASN A 103 -6.95 -0.79 -23.16
C ASN A 103 -5.98 -0.91 -21.96
N LEU A 104 -5.74 -2.13 -21.48
CA LEU A 104 -4.77 -2.39 -20.41
C LEU A 104 -3.36 -1.94 -20.80
N LEU A 105 -2.90 -2.26 -22.02
CA LEU A 105 -1.59 -1.83 -22.49
C LEU A 105 -1.56 -0.32 -22.72
N GLU A 106 -2.54 0.25 -23.42
CA GLU A 106 -2.60 1.67 -23.76
C GLU A 106 -2.58 2.55 -22.53
N ASN A 107 -3.29 2.19 -21.47
CA ASN A 107 -3.25 2.88 -20.17
C ASN A 107 -1.86 2.86 -19.52
N ARG A 108 -1.00 1.92 -19.89
CA ARG A 108 0.36 1.76 -19.34
C ARG A 108 1.47 2.22 -20.27
N LEU A 109 1.16 2.59 -21.53
CA LEU A 109 2.16 3.15 -22.42
C LEU A 109 2.89 4.37 -21.85
N PRO A 110 2.26 5.32 -21.13
CA PRO A 110 2.99 6.44 -20.51
C PRO A 110 4.04 5.96 -19.50
N SER A 111 3.72 4.95 -18.69
CA SER A 111 4.65 4.37 -17.71
C SER A 111 5.79 3.61 -18.40
N ILE A 112 5.48 2.84 -19.43
CA ILE A 112 6.46 2.12 -20.25
C ILE A 112 7.38 3.13 -20.96
N ALA A 113 6.84 4.14 -21.62
CA ALA A 113 7.59 5.18 -22.32
C ALA A 113 8.58 5.87 -21.40
N LYS A 114 8.13 6.27 -20.21
CA LYS A 114 8.99 6.87 -19.18
C LYS A 114 10.16 5.96 -18.79
N LYS A 115 9.91 4.65 -18.60
CA LYS A 115 10.95 3.69 -18.20
C LYS A 115 11.93 3.36 -19.33
N MET A 116 11.46 3.42 -20.56
CA MET A 116 12.28 3.25 -21.77
C MET A 116 12.96 4.53 -22.23
N ASN A 117 12.68 5.67 -21.58
CA ASN A 117 13.14 7.01 -22.01
C ASN A 117 12.72 7.37 -23.43
N ILE A 118 11.45 7.13 -23.74
CA ILE A 118 10.81 7.44 -25.02
C ILE A 118 9.74 8.50 -24.79
N LYS A 119 9.54 9.41 -25.74
CA LYS A 119 8.36 10.28 -25.74
C LYS A 119 7.12 9.45 -26.07
N LEU A 120 6.01 9.73 -25.39
CA LEU A 120 4.76 8.99 -25.59
C LEU A 120 4.27 9.04 -27.04
N GLU A 121 4.44 10.17 -27.71
CA GLU A 121 4.08 10.38 -29.13
C GLU A 121 4.88 9.53 -30.12
N ASP A 122 6.05 9.05 -29.72
CA ASP A 122 6.95 8.26 -30.57
C ASP A 122 6.87 6.75 -30.28
N ILE A 123 6.11 6.35 -29.26
CA ILE A 123 5.94 4.94 -28.90
C ILE A 123 5.05 4.23 -29.94
N GLN A 124 5.46 3.08 -30.36
CA GLN A 124 4.68 2.18 -31.20
C GLN A 124 4.56 0.84 -30.50
N TYR A 125 3.47 0.15 -30.75
CA TYR A 125 3.26 -1.21 -30.23
C TYR A 125 2.47 -2.05 -31.21
N LEU A 126 2.69 -3.36 -31.13
CA LEU A 126 1.99 -4.41 -31.88
C LEU A 126 1.78 -5.59 -30.94
N GLY A 127 0.63 -6.23 -30.97
CA GLY A 127 0.38 -7.38 -30.13
C GLY A 127 -0.78 -8.23 -30.59
N ALA A 128 -0.95 -9.37 -29.94
CA ALA A 128 -2.06 -10.30 -30.15
C ALA A 128 -2.44 -11.02 -28.87
N VAL A 129 -3.70 -11.36 -28.74
CA VAL A 129 -4.25 -12.13 -27.61
C VAL A 129 -4.34 -13.59 -27.98
N HIS A 130 -3.90 -14.46 -27.09
CA HIS A 130 -3.99 -15.90 -27.24
C HIS A 130 -4.90 -16.47 -26.17
N ILE A 131 -5.89 -17.24 -26.59
CA ILE A 131 -6.83 -17.94 -25.71
C ILE A 131 -6.37 -19.39 -25.61
N GLU A 132 -5.36 -19.61 -24.79
CA GLU A 132 -4.86 -20.94 -24.48
C GLU A 132 -5.51 -21.44 -23.20
N GLU A 133 -5.96 -22.68 -23.18
CA GLU A 133 -6.62 -23.33 -22.05
C GLU A 133 -5.80 -23.16 -20.75
N GLY A 134 -6.45 -22.69 -19.69
CA GLY A 134 -5.86 -22.47 -18.37
C GLY A 134 -5.13 -21.14 -18.21
N HIS A 135 -4.73 -20.43 -19.29
CA HIS A 135 -3.95 -19.20 -19.18
C HIS A 135 -4.03 -18.29 -20.42
N PRO A 136 -5.16 -17.62 -20.62
CA PRO A 136 -5.26 -16.57 -21.63
C PRO A 136 -4.16 -15.54 -21.44
N HIS A 137 -3.53 -15.11 -22.53
CA HIS A 137 -2.40 -14.22 -22.46
C HIS A 137 -2.29 -13.27 -23.64
N PHE A 138 -1.63 -12.15 -23.39
CA PHE A 138 -1.36 -11.10 -24.35
C PHE A 138 0.14 -11.00 -24.60
N GLN A 139 0.53 -11.12 -25.85
CA GLN A 139 1.91 -10.97 -26.32
C GLN A 139 2.03 -9.69 -27.13
N PHE A 140 3.05 -8.88 -26.87
CA PHE A 140 3.19 -7.59 -27.54
C PHE A 140 4.63 -7.16 -27.71
N PHE A 141 4.83 -6.29 -28.69
CA PHE A 141 6.05 -5.53 -28.90
C PHE A 141 5.85 -4.06 -28.55
N VAL A 142 6.93 -3.41 -28.09
CA VAL A 142 6.99 -1.95 -27.90
C VAL A 142 8.34 -1.45 -28.40
N TRP A 143 8.32 -0.38 -29.20
CA TRP A 143 9.54 0.25 -29.71
C TRP A 143 9.34 1.74 -30.00
N SER A 144 10.44 2.43 -30.33
CA SER A 144 10.43 3.76 -30.98
C SER A 144 11.49 3.82 -32.06
N LYS A 145 11.14 4.33 -33.23
CA LYS A 145 12.08 4.50 -34.34
C LYS A 145 12.88 5.80 -34.22
N LYS A 146 12.36 6.81 -33.52
CA LYS A 146 12.93 8.15 -33.49
C LYS A 146 13.99 8.37 -32.41
N GLN A 147 14.02 7.55 -31.37
CA GLN A 147 14.84 7.79 -30.18
C GLN A 147 15.79 6.63 -29.89
N LYS A 148 16.99 6.94 -29.46
CA LYS A 148 17.89 5.94 -28.90
C LYS A 148 17.29 5.42 -27.59
N ILE A 149 16.82 4.20 -27.61
CA ILE A 149 16.28 3.50 -26.46
C ILE A 149 17.41 2.68 -25.84
N ASN A 150 17.49 2.72 -24.52
CA ASN A 150 18.29 1.73 -23.81
C ASN A 150 17.58 0.37 -23.87
N TYR A 151 18.19 -0.66 -24.44
CA TYR A 151 17.63 -2.01 -24.50
C TYR A 151 17.66 -2.76 -23.17
N PHE A 152 18.06 -2.08 -22.09
CA PHE A 152 18.11 -2.64 -20.74
C PHE A 152 17.19 -1.86 -19.80
N VAL A 153 16.19 -2.52 -19.24
CA VAL A 153 15.37 -2.00 -18.14
C VAL A 153 15.75 -2.73 -16.86
N LYS A 154 16.02 -1.97 -15.80
CA LYS A 154 16.37 -2.55 -14.49
C LYS A 154 15.25 -3.43 -13.96
N TYR A 155 15.58 -4.55 -13.35
CA TYR A 155 14.62 -5.49 -12.76
C TYR A 155 13.61 -4.82 -11.82
N LYS A 156 14.07 -3.84 -11.02
CA LYS A 156 13.20 -3.03 -10.15
C LYS A 156 12.10 -2.29 -10.93
N GLU A 157 12.42 -1.77 -12.10
CA GLU A 157 11.43 -1.05 -12.94
C GLU A 157 10.45 -2.02 -13.62
N ILE A 158 10.92 -3.21 -13.99
CA ILE A 158 10.04 -4.29 -14.50
C ILE A 158 9.05 -4.72 -13.41
N ASN A 159 9.51 -4.86 -12.17
CA ASN A 159 8.63 -5.18 -11.04
C ASN A 159 7.60 -4.07 -10.75
N LYS A 160 7.97 -2.81 -10.92
CA LYS A 160 7.01 -1.70 -10.81
C LYS A 160 5.95 -1.78 -11.90
N LEU A 161 6.34 -2.04 -13.16
CA LEU A 161 5.39 -2.24 -14.26
C LEU A 161 4.44 -3.40 -13.96
N ARG A 162 4.97 -4.55 -13.50
CA ARG A 162 4.13 -5.68 -13.09
C ARG A 162 3.10 -5.29 -12.04
N ASN A 163 3.50 -4.55 -11.01
CA ASN A 163 2.59 -4.09 -9.97
C ASN A 163 1.54 -3.12 -10.52
N GLU A 164 1.92 -2.23 -11.45
CA GLU A 164 1.01 -1.32 -12.11
C GLU A 164 -0.04 -2.09 -12.94
N PHE A 165 0.36 -3.10 -13.72
CA PHE A 165 -0.56 -3.98 -14.45
C PHE A 165 -1.45 -4.79 -13.51
N THR A 166 -0.90 -5.34 -12.43
CA THR A 166 -1.68 -6.07 -11.41
C THR A 166 -2.76 -5.18 -10.80
N ASN A 167 -2.42 -3.94 -10.46
CA ASN A 167 -3.37 -2.98 -9.90
C ASN A 167 -4.49 -2.61 -10.88
N ASP A 168 -4.21 -2.55 -12.18
CA ASP A 168 -5.24 -2.26 -13.18
C ASP A 168 -6.18 -3.44 -13.39
N VAL A 169 -5.61 -4.64 -13.54
CA VAL A 169 -6.38 -5.86 -13.77
C VAL A 169 -7.29 -6.19 -12.59
N PHE A 170 -6.75 -6.12 -11.36
CA PHE A 170 -7.44 -6.49 -10.12
C PHE A 170 -7.94 -5.26 -9.34
N ARG A 171 -8.20 -4.15 -10.01
CA ARG A 171 -8.58 -2.89 -9.36
C ARG A 171 -9.77 -3.03 -8.41
N GLU A 172 -10.81 -3.73 -8.86
CA GLU A 172 -12.03 -3.91 -8.08
C GLU A 172 -11.81 -4.80 -6.84
N ASP A 173 -10.94 -5.81 -6.96
CA ASP A 173 -10.57 -6.68 -5.86
C ASP A 173 -9.64 -5.98 -4.86
N LEU A 174 -8.73 -5.15 -5.35
CA LEU A 174 -7.71 -4.48 -4.53
C LEU A 174 -8.23 -3.24 -3.82
N LEU A 175 -9.19 -2.51 -4.42
CA LEU A 175 -9.71 -1.27 -3.85
C LEU A 175 -10.27 -1.44 -2.43
N PRO A 176 -11.10 -2.45 -2.12
CA PRO A 176 -11.57 -2.69 -0.76
C PRO A 176 -10.43 -2.98 0.24
N ILE A 177 -9.39 -3.70 -0.21
CA ILE A 177 -8.24 -4.03 0.64
C ILE A 177 -7.42 -2.77 0.95
N TYR A 178 -7.21 -1.90 -0.04
CA TYR A 178 -6.56 -0.61 0.18
C TYR A 178 -7.36 0.29 1.13
N GLN A 179 -8.69 0.34 0.97
CA GLN A 179 -9.57 1.09 1.86
C GLN A 179 -9.53 0.56 3.30
N GLU A 180 -9.60 -0.77 3.48
CA GLU A 180 -9.46 -1.41 4.79
C GLU A 180 -8.11 -1.09 5.43
N LYS A 181 -7.03 -1.20 4.66
CA LYS A 181 -5.67 -0.87 5.10
C LYS A 181 -5.54 0.59 5.56
N ASP A 182 -6.03 1.53 4.76
CA ASP A 182 -5.90 2.96 5.04
C ASP A 182 -6.79 3.39 6.22
N LEU A 183 -7.98 2.80 6.34
CA LEU A 183 -8.88 3.00 7.47
C LEU A 183 -8.27 2.45 8.77
N ALA A 184 -7.77 1.22 8.75
CA ALA A 184 -7.11 0.63 9.91
C ALA A 184 -5.90 1.46 10.33
N LYS A 185 -5.05 1.88 9.39
CA LYS A 185 -3.91 2.77 9.67
C LYS A 185 -4.33 4.09 10.31
N LYS A 186 -5.42 4.70 9.85
CA LYS A 186 -5.98 5.92 10.45
C LYS A 186 -6.47 5.64 11.87
N ASN A 187 -7.21 4.55 12.08
CA ASN A 187 -7.81 4.21 13.37
C ASN A 187 -6.78 3.89 14.45
N ILE A 188 -5.62 3.31 14.10
CA ILE A 188 -4.52 3.07 15.05
C ILE A 188 -4.17 4.32 15.86
N THR A 189 -4.26 5.50 15.25
CA THR A 189 -3.92 6.77 15.93
C THR A 189 -5.12 7.59 16.33
N SER A 190 -6.21 7.61 15.54
CA SER A 190 -7.37 8.46 15.82
C SER A 190 -8.28 7.89 16.91
N GLU A 191 -8.34 6.57 17.02
CA GLU A 191 -9.15 5.88 18.03
C GLU A 191 -8.34 5.42 19.24
N ASN A 192 -7.03 5.69 19.26
CA ASN A 192 -6.19 5.40 20.41
C ASN A 192 -6.49 6.39 21.54
N TYR A 193 -7.14 5.87 22.56
CA TYR A 193 -7.59 6.67 23.69
C TYR A 193 -6.43 7.38 24.42
N ILE A 194 -5.33 6.66 24.69
CA ILE A 194 -4.16 7.21 25.38
C ILE A 194 -3.56 8.38 24.61
N LEU A 195 -3.34 8.20 23.30
CA LEU A 195 -2.84 9.29 22.45
C LEU A 195 -3.77 10.49 22.43
N ASN A 196 -5.08 10.25 22.40
CA ASN A 196 -6.07 11.33 22.38
C ASN A 196 -6.09 12.10 23.71
N GLU A 197 -6.00 11.40 24.84
CA GLU A 197 -5.93 12.08 26.14
C GLU A 197 -4.60 12.82 26.34
N LEU A 198 -3.47 12.23 25.93
CA LEU A 198 -2.19 12.92 25.94
C LEU A 198 -2.23 14.21 25.08
N LYS A 199 -2.88 14.16 23.91
CA LYS A 199 -3.08 15.37 23.07
C LYS A 199 -3.95 16.42 23.74
N LYS A 200 -5.02 16.03 24.44
CA LYS A 200 -5.87 16.95 25.20
C LYS A 200 -5.09 17.62 26.33
N VAL A 201 -4.33 16.84 27.08
CA VAL A 201 -3.46 17.34 28.17
C VAL A 201 -2.46 18.36 27.63
N THR A 202 -1.77 18.02 26.52
CA THR A 202 -0.75 18.89 25.92
C THR A 202 -1.30 20.09 25.13
N SER A 203 -2.60 20.14 24.85
CA SER A 203 -3.26 21.33 24.29
C SER A 203 -3.77 22.31 25.37
N ASN A 204 -3.72 21.93 26.65
CA ASN A 204 -4.13 22.78 27.75
C ASN A 204 -2.90 23.43 28.42
N GLU A 205 -2.68 24.73 28.18
CA GLU A 205 -1.52 25.48 28.68
C GLU A 205 -1.36 25.40 30.20
N LYS A 206 -2.47 25.44 30.96
CA LYS A 206 -2.45 25.33 32.43
C LYS A 206 -1.97 23.93 32.89
N LEU A 207 -2.38 22.86 32.17
CA LEU A 207 -1.93 21.49 32.46
C LEU A 207 -0.44 21.33 32.15
N ILE A 208 0.03 21.90 31.03
CA ILE A 208 1.44 21.89 30.68
C ILE A 208 2.29 22.62 31.70
N GLN A 209 1.81 23.78 32.16
CA GLN A 209 2.48 24.55 33.21
C GLN A 209 2.61 23.74 34.50
N LEU A 210 1.57 22.98 34.88
CA LEU A 210 1.61 22.10 36.06
C LEU A 210 2.58 20.91 35.88
N LEU A 211 2.59 20.30 34.73
CA LEU A 211 3.54 19.22 34.41
C LEU A 211 5.00 19.70 34.35
N ASN A 212 5.25 20.95 33.95
CA ASN A 212 6.58 21.56 33.97
C ASN A 212 7.02 21.99 35.40
N TYR A 213 6.08 22.19 36.32
CA TYR A 213 6.35 22.60 37.70
C TYR A 213 6.82 21.46 38.62
N GLU A 214 6.77 20.22 38.15
CA GLU A 214 7.20 19.05 38.93
C GLU A 214 8.70 18.95 39.24
N LYS A 215 9.36 20.07 39.55
CA LYS A 215 10.64 20.07 40.26
C LYS A 215 10.52 19.73 41.74
N ASN A 216 9.31 19.67 42.30
CA ASN A 216 9.08 19.42 43.71
C ASN A 216 8.67 17.95 43.95
N TYR A 217 9.63 17.18 44.41
CA TYR A 217 9.61 15.75 44.76
C TYR A 217 8.39 15.24 45.58
N ASN A 218 7.72 16.13 46.31
CA ASN A 218 6.61 15.74 47.16
C ASN A 218 5.24 15.65 46.47
N GLN A 219 5.02 16.34 45.34
CA GLN A 219 3.79 16.22 44.56
C GLN A 219 3.78 14.98 43.68
N SER A 220 4.93 14.60 43.12
CA SER A 220 5.04 13.38 42.33
C SER A 220 4.69 12.13 43.14
N ARG A 221 4.93 12.13 44.44
CA ARG A 221 4.60 11.00 45.35
C ARG A 221 3.09 10.88 45.60
N LYS A 222 2.35 11.98 45.67
CA LYS A 222 0.87 12.01 45.76
C LYS A 222 0.21 11.60 44.43
N ILE A 223 0.74 12.05 43.31
CA ILE A 223 0.32 11.66 41.97
C ILE A 223 0.53 10.14 41.77
N ARG A 224 1.70 9.63 42.16
CA ARG A 224 2.02 8.19 42.11
C ARG A 224 1.12 7.34 43.00
N ALA A 225 0.62 7.87 44.12
CA ALA A 225 -0.27 7.12 45.02
C ALA A 225 -1.73 7.06 44.51
N LEU A 226 -2.15 8.03 43.69
CA LEU A 226 -3.51 8.11 43.14
C LEU A 226 -3.68 7.36 41.82
N LEU A 227 -2.61 7.24 41.01
CA LEU A 227 -2.59 6.38 39.81
C LEU A 227 -2.37 4.93 40.24
N LYS A 228 -3.44 4.24 40.63
CA LYS A 228 -3.41 2.80 40.91
C LYS A 228 -3.13 1.95 39.66
N ASP A 229 -3.32 2.51 38.47
CA ASP A 229 -3.03 1.86 37.22
C ASP A 229 -1.55 2.07 36.87
N SER A 230 -0.78 0.98 36.99
CA SER A 230 0.67 0.98 36.79
C SER A 230 1.08 1.36 35.35
N GLU A 231 0.21 1.13 34.37
CA GLU A 231 0.53 1.32 32.95
C GLU A 231 0.52 2.78 32.53
N VAL A 232 -0.52 3.56 32.89
CA VAL A 232 -0.60 4.99 32.57
C VAL A 232 0.49 5.78 33.26
N LYS A 233 0.79 5.42 34.52
CA LYS A 233 1.89 6.00 35.29
C LYS A 233 3.24 5.76 34.60
N ASN A 234 3.46 4.54 34.16
CA ASN A 234 4.70 4.17 33.46
C ASN A 234 4.86 5.00 32.15
N ILE A 235 3.78 5.19 31.38
CA ILE A 235 3.82 6.00 30.16
C ILE A 235 4.19 7.47 30.46
N VAL A 236 3.62 8.06 31.51
CA VAL A 236 3.95 9.47 31.87
C VAL A 236 5.41 9.60 32.31
N ASP A 237 5.90 8.68 33.13
CA ASP A 237 7.31 8.68 33.59
C ASP A 237 8.27 8.51 32.39
N LEU A 238 7.94 7.65 31.44
CA LEU A 238 8.71 7.44 30.19
C LEU A 238 8.70 8.69 29.29
N LEU A 239 7.56 9.40 29.18
CA LEU A 239 7.47 10.65 28.41
C LEU A 239 8.32 11.75 29.03
N ILE A 240 8.31 11.90 30.37
CA ILE A 240 9.15 12.88 31.09
C ILE A 240 10.63 12.60 30.83
N ASP A 241 11.03 11.33 30.83
CA ASP A 241 12.41 10.94 30.56
C ASP A 241 12.80 11.18 29.09
N LEU A 242 11.94 10.81 28.15
CA LEU A 242 12.11 11.12 26.74
C LEU A 242 12.28 12.62 26.47
N LYS A 243 11.47 13.46 27.14
CA LYS A 243 11.55 14.93 27.03
C LYS A 243 12.93 15.47 27.41
N LYS A 244 13.57 14.92 28.44
CA LYS A 244 14.93 15.33 28.86
C LYS A 244 15.95 15.07 27.74
N ASP A 245 15.88 13.89 27.11
CA ASP A 245 16.79 13.51 26.05
C ASP A 245 16.56 14.36 24.78
N LEU A 246 15.27 14.60 24.43
CA LEU A 246 14.92 15.41 23.27
C LEU A 246 15.43 16.87 23.37
N LYS A 247 15.54 17.44 24.58
CA LYS A 247 16.15 18.77 24.79
C LYS A 247 17.63 18.84 24.40
N GLN A 248 18.31 17.71 24.38
CA GLN A 248 19.74 17.63 24.04
C GLN A 248 19.94 17.38 22.53
N THR A 249 18.85 17.12 21.77
CA THR A 249 18.94 16.86 20.34
C THR A 249 18.94 18.14 19.53
N THR A 250 19.64 18.14 18.39
CA THR A 250 19.64 19.24 17.43
C THR A 250 18.89 18.85 16.16
N GLY A 251 18.04 19.75 15.66
CA GLY A 251 17.33 19.58 14.39
C GLY A 251 15.87 19.15 14.55
N SER A 252 15.32 18.54 13.50
CA SER A 252 13.88 18.20 13.46
C SER A 252 13.56 16.97 14.31
N ILE A 253 12.57 17.11 15.19
CA ILE A 253 12.08 16.05 16.07
C ILE A 253 11.02 15.23 15.30
N LYS A 254 11.48 14.34 14.42
CA LYS A 254 10.68 13.31 13.73
C LYS A 254 11.41 11.99 13.82
N TYR A 255 10.67 10.89 13.88
CA TYR A 255 11.21 9.54 14.06
C TYR A 255 12.41 9.25 13.13
N GLN A 256 12.26 9.54 11.83
CA GLN A 256 13.30 9.29 10.83
C GLN A 256 14.62 10.05 11.07
N TYR A 257 14.57 11.23 11.65
CA TYR A 257 15.77 12.06 11.94
C TYR A 257 16.39 11.71 13.29
N LEU A 258 15.64 11.05 14.17
CA LEU A 258 16.12 10.57 15.47
C LEU A 258 16.80 9.19 15.39
N MET A 259 16.77 8.51 14.23
CA MET A 259 17.44 7.22 14.04
C MET A 259 18.94 7.25 14.31
N LYS A 260 19.58 8.43 14.24
CA LYS A 260 20.97 8.65 14.63
C LYS A 260 21.22 8.65 16.15
N TYR A 261 20.15 8.63 16.95
CA TYR A 261 20.17 8.57 18.42
C TYR A 261 19.49 7.27 18.89
N PRO A 262 20.23 6.14 18.96
CA PRO A 262 19.64 4.82 19.26
C PRO A 262 18.89 4.77 20.58
N ASP A 263 19.39 5.42 21.62
CA ASP A 263 18.80 5.42 22.96
C ASP A 263 17.42 6.12 22.96
N ILE A 264 17.28 7.21 22.23
CA ILE A 264 16.03 7.93 22.07
C ILE A 264 15.02 7.07 21.30
N ILE A 265 15.46 6.41 20.23
CA ILE A 265 14.61 5.52 19.45
C ILE A 265 14.16 4.33 20.29
N ASN A 266 15.03 3.73 21.08
CA ASN A 266 14.68 2.62 21.98
C ASN A 266 13.63 3.03 23.02
N LYS A 267 13.80 4.22 23.65
CA LYS A 267 12.79 4.77 24.54
C LYS A 267 11.46 5.02 23.83
N LEU A 268 11.49 5.63 22.65
CA LEU A 268 10.31 5.92 21.88
C LEU A 268 9.57 4.64 21.46
N ASN A 269 10.30 3.59 21.06
CA ASN A 269 9.75 2.28 20.72
C ASN A 269 9.12 1.63 21.96
N ASN A 270 9.76 1.71 23.11
CA ASN A 270 9.22 1.20 24.37
C ASN A 270 7.89 1.89 24.73
N ILE A 271 7.83 3.22 24.65
CA ILE A 271 6.59 3.98 24.89
C ILE A 271 5.51 3.56 23.87
N SER A 272 5.87 3.44 22.59
CA SER A 272 4.95 3.03 21.53
C SER A 272 4.37 1.63 21.80
N ASN A 273 5.20 0.67 22.18
CA ASN A 273 4.77 -0.68 22.54
C ASN A 273 3.86 -0.68 23.78
N THR A 274 4.22 0.09 24.82
CA THR A 274 3.38 0.22 26.03
C THR A 274 1.99 0.77 25.67
N ILE A 275 1.91 1.78 24.81
CA ILE A 275 0.63 2.34 24.32
C ILE A 275 -0.17 1.30 23.50
N ILE A 276 0.49 0.51 22.65
CA ILE A 276 -0.15 -0.57 21.89
C ILE A 276 -0.70 -1.62 22.87
N ASP A 277 0.10 -2.04 23.83
CA ASP A 277 -0.24 -3.11 24.76
C ASP A 277 -1.38 -2.73 25.70
N SER A 278 -1.50 -1.48 26.04
CA SER A 278 -2.56 -0.95 26.90
C SER A 278 -3.89 -0.74 26.17
N SER A 279 -3.97 -0.92 24.84
CA SER A 279 -5.19 -0.66 24.06
C SER A 279 -5.61 -1.86 23.22
N VAL A 280 -6.66 -2.55 23.62
CA VAL A 280 -7.26 -3.66 22.86
C VAL A 280 -7.70 -3.18 21.47
N GLN A 281 -8.30 -1.98 21.38
CA GLN A 281 -8.71 -1.38 20.12
C GLN A 281 -7.54 -1.17 19.17
N CYS A 282 -6.43 -0.65 19.68
CA CYS A 282 -5.21 -0.45 18.89
C CYS A 282 -4.69 -1.78 18.31
N LYS A 283 -4.66 -2.84 19.15
CA LYS A 283 -4.25 -4.18 18.70
C LYS A 283 -5.14 -4.72 17.58
N ILE A 284 -6.46 -4.55 17.68
CA ILE A 284 -7.41 -4.96 16.65
C ILE A 284 -7.16 -4.23 15.33
N GLU A 285 -6.97 -2.91 15.37
CA GLU A 285 -6.71 -2.12 14.15
C GLU A 285 -5.34 -2.47 13.54
N ILE A 286 -4.32 -2.77 14.37
CA ILE A 286 -3.01 -3.25 13.91
C ILE A 286 -3.15 -4.60 13.20
N GLU A 287 -3.93 -5.53 13.75
CA GLU A 287 -4.19 -6.81 13.10
C GLU A 287 -4.88 -6.66 11.75
N LYS A 288 -5.89 -5.77 11.65
CA LYS A 288 -6.54 -5.46 10.37
C LYS A 288 -5.54 -4.89 9.36
N TYR A 289 -4.69 -3.96 9.80
CA TYR A 289 -3.65 -3.36 8.97
C TYR A 289 -2.68 -4.40 8.43
N ILE A 290 -2.19 -5.29 9.32
CA ILE A 290 -1.29 -6.39 8.95
C ILE A 290 -1.97 -7.34 7.96
N LYS A 291 -3.20 -7.79 8.25
CA LYS A 291 -3.96 -8.69 7.38
C LYS A 291 -4.20 -8.08 6.00
N ALA A 292 -4.54 -6.79 5.94
CA ALA A 292 -4.72 -6.10 4.66
C ALA A 292 -3.41 -6.04 3.86
N LYS A 293 -2.26 -5.75 4.50
CA LYS A 293 -0.94 -5.80 3.83
C LYS A 293 -0.60 -7.20 3.33
N GLN A 294 -0.88 -8.24 4.11
CA GLN A 294 -0.66 -9.62 3.71
C GLN A 294 -1.54 -10.04 2.53
N LYS A 295 -2.83 -9.67 2.52
CA LYS A 295 -3.74 -9.91 1.39
C LYS A 295 -3.23 -9.27 0.08
N LEU A 296 -2.60 -8.10 0.13
CA LEU A 296 -2.00 -7.47 -1.05
C LEU A 296 -0.84 -8.31 -1.64
N GLU A 297 -0.13 -9.09 -0.82
CA GLU A 297 0.92 -9.98 -1.31
C GLU A 297 0.38 -11.21 -2.04
N GLU A 298 -0.84 -11.67 -1.74
CA GLU A 298 -1.51 -12.79 -2.43
C GLU A 298 -1.67 -12.52 -3.94
N PHE A 299 -1.86 -11.27 -4.32
CA PHE A 299 -1.96 -10.87 -5.73
C PHE A 299 -0.61 -10.87 -6.46
N LYS A 300 0.51 -10.81 -5.73
CA LYS A 300 1.85 -10.67 -6.31
C LYS A 300 2.58 -12.01 -6.48
N TYR A 301 2.32 -12.96 -5.61
CA TYR A 301 3.07 -14.22 -5.54
C TYR A 301 2.16 -15.44 -5.69
N SER A 302 2.62 -16.41 -6.47
CA SER A 302 1.93 -17.68 -6.73
C SER A 302 2.64 -18.89 -6.14
N ASN A 303 3.94 -18.79 -5.97
CA ASN A 303 4.71 -19.82 -5.30
C ASN A 303 4.42 -19.71 -3.80
N LYS A 304 3.96 -20.81 -3.19
CA LYS A 304 3.53 -20.84 -1.80
C LYS A 304 4.63 -20.39 -0.84
N GLU A 305 5.84 -20.89 -1.02
CA GLU A 305 6.99 -20.53 -0.19
C GLU A 305 7.34 -19.04 -0.30
N LYS A 306 7.38 -18.49 -1.53
CA LYS A 306 7.62 -17.05 -1.75
C LYS A 306 6.50 -16.18 -1.20
N LEU A 307 5.26 -16.65 -1.25
CA LEU A 307 4.12 -15.96 -0.68
C LEU A 307 4.23 -15.92 0.86
N GLU A 308 4.52 -17.05 1.50
CA GLU A 308 4.71 -17.12 2.94
C GLU A 308 5.83 -16.19 3.42
N GLN A 309 6.97 -16.17 2.72
CA GLN A 309 8.07 -15.24 2.99
C GLN A 309 7.65 -13.77 2.81
N ALA A 310 6.91 -13.45 1.74
CA ALA A 310 6.41 -12.11 1.48
C ALA A 310 5.38 -11.66 2.52
N MET A 311 4.49 -12.56 2.96
CA MET A 311 3.51 -12.27 4.01
C MET A 311 4.18 -12.08 5.37
N ALA A 312 5.20 -12.87 5.71
CA ALA A 312 5.99 -12.68 6.92
C ALA A 312 6.69 -11.31 6.92
N LYS A 313 7.35 -10.97 5.81
CA LYS A 313 7.99 -9.67 5.63
C LYS A 313 6.99 -8.51 5.67
N ALA A 314 5.82 -8.64 5.04
CA ALA A 314 4.75 -7.64 5.08
C ALA A 314 4.24 -7.41 6.51
N LYS A 315 4.20 -8.46 7.35
CA LYS A 315 3.86 -8.36 8.77
C LYS A 315 4.91 -7.56 9.54
N GLU A 316 6.20 -7.90 9.38
CA GLU A 316 7.30 -7.18 10.04
C GLU A 316 7.32 -5.69 9.64
N GLU A 317 7.25 -5.40 8.34
CA GLU A 317 7.18 -4.02 7.83
C GLU A 317 5.95 -3.28 8.37
N ALA A 318 4.80 -3.94 8.49
CA ALA A 318 3.59 -3.34 9.06
C ALA A 318 3.78 -3.00 10.54
N GLN A 319 4.38 -3.88 11.32
CA GLN A 319 4.67 -3.65 12.73
C GLN A 319 5.63 -2.47 12.93
N GLU A 320 6.71 -2.41 12.15
CA GLU A 320 7.62 -1.27 12.17
C GLU A 320 6.94 0.05 11.79
N GLU A 321 6.10 0.04 10.75
CA GLU A 321 5.35 1.23 10.32
C GLU A 321 4.41 1.71 11.41
N VAL A 322 3.77 0.82 12.15
CA VAL A 322 2.89 1.16 13.27
C VAL A 322 3.68 1.80 14.42
N ILE A 323 4.81 1.23 14.80
CA ILE A 323 5.70 1.81 15.82
C ILE A 323 6.14 3.21 15.41
N LYS A 324 6.57 3.40 14.16
CA LYS A 324 6.95 4.72 13.61
C LYS A 324 5.78 5.70 13.60
N LEU A 325 4.57 5.22 13.32
CA LEU A 325 3.35 6.03 13.28
C LEU A 325 2.99 6.54 14.69
N ILE A 326 2.96 5.65 15.68
CA ILE A 326 2.69 6.01 17.08
C ILE A 326 3.82 6.86 17.62
N GLY A 327 5.07 6.52 17.36
CA GLY A 327 6.23 7.28 17.74
C GLY A 327 6.20 8.74 17.23
N ASN A 328 5.78 8.96 15.97
CA ASN A 328 5.62 10.32 15.47
C ASN A 328 4.48 11.08 16.19
N GLN A 329 3.39 10.41 16.59
CA GLN A 329 2.34 11.06 17.40
C GLN A 329 2.85 11.46 18.79
N ILE A 330 3.68 10.61 19.42
CA ILE A 330 4.34 10.92 20.69
C ILE A 330 5.27 12.12 20.50
N LEU A 331 6.08 12.15 19.46
CA LEU A 331 6.99 13.26 19.16
C LEU A 331 6.23 14.56 18.86
N ASP A 332 5.05 14.51 18.27
CA ASP A 332 4.19 15.69 18.07
C ASP A 332 3.66 16.23 19.41
N ILE A 333 3.35 15.35 20.36
CA ILE A 333 2.96 15.69 21.72
C ILE A 333 4.15 16.34 22.45
N GLU A 334 5.32 15.72 22.40
CA GLU A 334 6.54 16.21 23.04
C GLU A 334 6.99 17.57 22.47
N ARG A 335 6.86 17.77 21.15
CA ARG A 335 7.20 19.05 20.51
C ARG A 335 6.29 20.19 21.02
N LYS A 336 5.00 19.95 21.18
CA LYS A 336 4.08 20.91 21.77
C LYS A 336 4.48 21.21 23.21
N TRP A 337 4.82 20.19 23.97
CA TRP A 337 5.26 20.31 25.36
C TRP A 337 6.61 21.06 25.48
N LEU A 338 7.54 20.89 24.57
CA LEU A 338 8.81 21.61 24.54
C LEU A 338 8.63 23.09 24.19
N ASN A 339 7.72 23.44 23.28
CA ASN A 339 7.50 24.81 22.81
C ASN A 339 6.74 25.68 23.81
N THR A 340 6.04 25.08 24.78
CA THR A 340 5.29 25.82 25.82
C THR A 340 6.13 26.15 27.04
N SER A 341 7.42 25.87 27.05
CA SER A 341 8.33 26.19 28.18
C SER A 341 8.90 27.59 28.07
N GLU A 342 8.06 28.64 28.23
CA GLU A 342 8.56 29.97 28.58
C GLU A 342 8.94 30.06 30.05
N PRO A 343 9.94 30.88 30.44
CA PRO A 343 10.37 30.99 31.83
C PRO A 343 9.28 31.62 32.69
N TYR A 344 8.97 30.95 33.75
CA TYR A 344 7.93 31.28 34.71
C TYR A 344 8.18 32.61 35.40
N THR A 345 7.32 33.58 35.19
CA THR A 345 7.10 34.69 36.14
C THR A 345 6.15 34.19 37.23
N TYR A 346 6.60 34.38 38.47
CA TYR A 346 5.96 33.96 39.71
C TYR A 346 4.46 34.26 39.73
N ILE A 347 3.60 33.24 39.64
CA ILE A 347 2.17 33.39 39.93
C ILE A 347 1.97 33.04 41.41
N LYS A 348 1.52 34.01 42.18
CA LYS A 348 1.11 33.87 43.57
C LYS A 348 0.01 32.81 43.67
N TYR A 349 0.28 31.74 44.39
CA TYR A 349 -0.68 30.66 44.63
C TYR A 349 -1.89 31.17 45.40
N ASN A 350 -3.06 31.19 44.76
CA ASN A 350 -4.35 31.16 45.42
C ASN A 350 -4.78 29.70 45.63
N ASN A 351 -5.60 29.45 46.67
CA ASN A 351 -6.07 28.09 47.05
C ASN A 351 -6.75 27.25 45.95
N ASP A 352 -7.11 27.87 44.83
CA ASP A 352 -7.68 27.21 43.63
C ASP A 352 -6.73 26.24 42.90
N SER A 353 -5.42 26.33 43.12
CA SER A 353 -4.44 25.46 42.46
C SER A 353 -4.47 24.02 42.97
N ARG A 354 -4.89 23.77 44.20
CA ARG A 354 -5.07 22.42 44.78
C ARG A 354 -6.24 21.68 44.12
N ASP A 355 -7.33 22.40 43.89
CA ASP A 355 -8.54 21.87 43.25
C ASP A 355 -8.26 21.48 41.81
N LEU A 356 -7.44 22.22 41.07
CA LEU A 356 -7.08 21.93 39.68
C LEU A 356 -6.15 20.70 39.60
N THR A 357 -5.17 20.58 40.51
CA THR A 357 -4.29 19.41 40.59
C THR A 357 -5.09 18.15 40.92
N ASP A 358 -6.01 18.24 41.88
CA ASP A 358 -6.90 17.14 42.27
C ASP A 358 -7.88 16.76 41.13
N ARG A 359 -8.36 17.74 40.35
CA ARG A 359 -9.20 17.49 39.15
C ARG A 359 -8.42 16.80 38.04
N ILE A 360 -7.17 17.18 37.79
CA ILE A 360 -6.30 16.52 36.84
C ILE A 360 -6.03 15.08 37.26
N LEU A 361 -5.69 14.87 38.53
CA LEU A 361 -5.45 13.57 39.11
C LEU A 361 -6.69 12.69 39.09
N THR A 362 -7.85 13.28 39.40
CA THR A 362 -9.15 12.62 39.29
C THR A 362 -9.46 12.29 37.82
N ALA A 363 -9.17 13.19 36.88
CA ALA A 363 -9.35 12.92 35.47
C ALA A 363 -8.44 11.80 34.98
N LEU A 364 -7.15 11.78 35.37
CA LEU A 364 -6.23 10.69 35.04
C LEU A 364 -6.65 9.35 35.67
N TYR A 365 -7.17 9.39 36.92
CA TYR A 365 -7.72 8.21 37.58
C TYR A 365 -8.96 7.66 36.86
N PHE A 366 -9.93 8.53 36.52
CA PHE A 366 -11.11 8.14 35.74
C PHE A 366 -10.73 7.66 34.34
N LEU A 367 -9.65 8.18 33.76
CA LEU A 367 -9.10 7.74 32.49
C LEU A 367 -8.61 6.30 32.57
N ALA A 368 -7.84 5.96 33.59
CA ALA A 368 -7.32 4.61 33.84
C ALA A 368 -8.46 3.60 34.13
N GLU A 369 -9.46 4.01 34.91
CA GLU A 369 -10.60 3.16 35.26
C GLU A 369 -11.58 2.96 34.09
N ASN A 370 -11.83 4.00 33.32
CA ASN A 370 -12.68 3.94 32.12
C ASN A 370 -12.02 3.20 30.96
N GLN A 371 -10.70 3.15 30.87
CA GLN A 371 -10.00 2.44 29.81
C GLN A 371 -10.31 0.94 29.84
N ASN A 372 -10.29 0.31 31.00
CA ASN A 372 -10.67 -1.09 31.18
C ASN A 372 -12.15 -1.33 30.84
N ARG A 373 -13.01 -0.33 31.11
CA ARG A 373 -14.44 -0.38 30.81
C ARG A 373 -14.70 -0.17 29.31
N LEU A 374 -13.99 0.72 28.67
CA LEU A 374 -14.05 0.99 27.24
C LEU A 374 -13.48 -0.16 26.42
N ASN A 375 -12.36 -0.76 26.84
CA ASN A 375 -11.78 -1.94 26.20
C ASN A 375 -12.77 -3.11 26.21
N ARG A 376 -13.44 -3.41 27.33
CA ARG A 376 -14.49 -4.42 27.41
C ARG A 376 -15.69 -4.10 26.50
N ASN A 377 -16.17 -2.85 26.52
CA ASN A 377 -17.27 -2.42 25.69
C ASN A 377 -16.92 -2.46 24.18
N TYR A 378 -15.67 -2.11 23.84
CA TYR A 378 -15.18 -2.18 22.47
C TYR A 378 -15.12 -3.63 21.96
N GLU A 379 -14.58 -4.57 22.74
CA GLU A 379 -14.59 -5.99 22.38
C GLU A 379 -16.00 -6.53 22.13
N LEU A 380 -16.95 -6.16 22.99
CA LEU A 380 -18.36 -6.57 22.86
C LEU A 380 -19.01 -5.95 21.61
N ASN A 381 -18.74 -4.68 21.33
CA ASN A 381 -19.28 -3.98 20.17
C ASN A 381 -18.62 -4.48 18.87
N TYR A 382 -17.32 -4.77 18.87
CA TYR A 382 -16.59 -5.34 17.74
C TYR A 382 -17.15 -6.74 17.38
N LYS A 383 -17.33 -7.61 18.36
CA LYS A 383 -17.99 -8.92 18.15
C LYS A 383 -19.41 -8.78 17.59
N LYS A 384 -20.18 -7.78 18.03
CA LYS A 384 -21.51 -7.48 17.49
C LYS A 384 -21.48 -6.92 16.06
N GLN A 385 -20.50 -6.06 15.73
CA GLN A 385 -20.33 -5.48 14.38
C GLN A 385 -19.86 -6.52 13.37
N LEU A 386 -18.91 -7.39 13.73
CA LEU A 386 -18.48 -8.52 12.89
C LEU A 386 -19.67 -9.44 12.58
N SER A 387 -20.52 -9.74 13.56
CA SER A 387 -21.72 -10.56 13.31
C SER A 387 -22.73 -9.87 12.40
N LYS A 388 -22.85 -8.55 12.43
CA LYS A 388 -23.69 -7.76 11.53
C LYS A 388 -23.12 -7.64 10.12
N GLN A 389 -21.80 -7.47 9.99
CA GLN A 389 -21.13 -7.44 8.69
C GLN A 389 -21.19 -8.80 8.00
N ALA A 390 -20.84 -9.88 8.71
CA ALA A 390 -20.98 -11.23 8.20
C ALA A 390 -22.42 -11.56 7.76
N LYS A 391 -23.44 -11.09 8.50
CA LYS A 391 -24.85 -11.21 8.10
C LYS A 391 -25.19 -10.38 6.87
N LYS A 392 -24.61 -9.18 6.71
CA LYS A 392 -24.81 -8.34 5.50
C LYS A 392 -24.14 -8.94 4.28
N GLU A 393 -22.96 -9.51 4.43
CA GLU A 393 -22.25 -10.18 3.33
C GLU A 393 -22.94 -11.47 2.90
N LEU A 394 -23.43 -12.25 3.87
CA LEU A 394 -24.24 -13.44 3.59
C LEU A 394 -25.57 -13.08 2.89
N ALA A 395 -26.17 -11.94 3.24
CA ALA A 395 -27.39 -11.45 2.57
C ALA A 395 -27.10 -10.90 1.16
N ARG A 396 -25.91 -10.33 0.93
CA ARG A 396 -25.46 -9.86 -0.39
C ARG A 396 -25.13 -11.04 -1.31
N SER A 397 -24.41 -12.04 -0.81
CA SER A 397 -24.10 -13.26 -1.57
C SER A 397 -25.36 -14.02 -1.98
N LYS A 398 -26.37 -14.09 -1.10
CA LYS A 398 -27.68 -14.70 -1.43
C LYS A 398 -28.48 -13.89 -2.46
N ARG A 399 -28.39 -12.56 -2.47
CA ARG A 399 -29.05 -11.72 -3.50
C ARG A 399 -28.35 -11.86 -4.87
N ASN A 400 -27.04 -11.97 -4.88
CA ASN A 400 -26.29 -12.17 -6.13
C ASN A 400 -26.51 -13.58 -6.70
N ALA A 401 -26.69 -14.61 -5.86
CA ALA A 401 -27.03 -15.95 -6.30
C ALA A 401 -28.46 -16.01 -6.89
N SER A 402 -29.44 -15.27 -6.33
CA SER A 402 -30.80 -15.25 -6.85
C SER A 402 -30.98 -14.39 -8.11
N SER A 403 -30.02 -13.53 -8.48
CA SER A 403 -30.06 -12.78 -9.75
C SER A 403 -29.47 -13.58 -10.93
N PHE A 404 -28.75 -14.66 -10.67
CA PHE A 404 -28.21 -15.54 -11.70
C PHE A 404 -29.21 -16.65 -12.17
N GLU A 405 -30.26 -16.90 -11.40
CA GLU A 405 -31.24 -17.92 -11.73
C GLU A 405 -32.39 -17.44 -12.66
N TRP A 406 -32.39 -16.16 -13.08
CA TRP A 406 -33.50 -15.59 -13.89
C TRP A 406 -33.12 -15.21 -15.33
N GLU A 407 -31.91 -15.52 -15.80
CA GLU A 407 -31.50 -15.21 -17.19
C GLU A 407 -31.49 -16.45 -18.13
N ASP A 408 -31.83 -17.65 -17.63
CA ASP A 408 -31.85 -18.86 -18.46
C ASP A 408 -33.25 -19.31 -18.90
N GLU A 409 -34.32 -18.51 -18.73
CA GLU A 409 -35.65 -18.76 -19.25
C GLU A 409 -36.24 -17.53 -19.94
N ILE A 410 -35.68 -17.13 -21.11
CA ILE A 410 -36.45 -16.46 -22.19
C ILE A 410 -35.79 -16.76 -23.54
#